data_cf40a45c7da961614881e385e8c4e21b
#
_entry.id   cf40a45c7da961614881e385e8c4e21b
#
_cell.length_a   1.000
_cell.length_b   1.000
_cell.length_c   1.000
_cell.angle_alpha   90.00
_cell.angle_beta   90.00
_cell.angle_gamma   90.00
#
_symmetry.space_group_name_H-M   'P 1'
#
loop_
_entity.id
_entity.type
_entity.pdbx_description
1 polymer ?
#
loop_
_entity_poly.entity_id
_entity_poly.type
_entity_poly.pdbx_seq_one_letter_code
_entity_poly.pdbx_strand_id
1 'polypeptide(L)'
;FITQSTLSQYLSRLEAELGVSLFERRRNEMTLTPAGKLYVSACEQMLQQKRELYNQLSDMGQAKTGSFSVGITPQWGAVAYSHIIGKFYESYPNVTVKVTEETASPLIRLLQDGELDMAIIPLTGNSTLPLESMLLQAEELILAIPKSHAQALPLQNAEGSFPSISMADLKEEPMIFSQNLTTIRKLENQCFAACRITPNIVAEINSHPASLVMAEQGIGSTFVPLSCATTSDRIVYAHAIPAVQWYVVIAFRKGFVMHQSEKYFVSLFQQLFGGPFHPQA
;
A
#
# COMPACT_ATOMS: atom_id res chain seq x y z
N PHE A 1 33.24 -5.63 6.01
CA PHE A 1 32.96 -5.31 7.42
C PHE A 1 33.80 -4.10 7.82
N ILE A 2 33.15 -3.01 8.21
CA ILE A 2 33.79 -1.77 8.69
C ILE A 2 33.56 -1.69 10.19
N THR A 3 34.62 -1.38 10.97
CA THR A 3 34.46 -1.20 12.41
C THR A 3 33.83 0.15 12.72
N GLN A 4 33.18 0.29 13.90
CA GLN A 4 32.56 1.55 14.32
C GLN A 4 33.58 2.70 14.35
N SER A 5 34.81 2.42 14.78
CA SER A 5 35.91 3.42 14.82
C SER A 5 36.28 3.90 13.42
N THR A 6 36.38 3.01 12.45
CA THR A 6 36.68 3.33 11.03
C THR A 6 35.58 4.19 10.44
N LEU A 7 34.31 3.85 10.69
CA LEU A 7 33.16 4.63 10.23
C LEU A 7 33.15 6.04 10.82
N SER A 8 33.42 6.17 12.13
CA SER A 8 33.50 7.46 12.81
C SER A 8 34.62 8.34 12.27
N GLN A 9 35.81 7.77 12.00
CA GLN A 9 36.91 8.51 11.40
C GLN A 9 36.60 8.98 9.98
N TYR A 10 35.96 8.11 9.17
CA TYR A 10 35.55 8.47 7.81
C TYR A 10 34.55 9.63 7.82
N LEU A 11 33.54 9.55 8.70
CA LEU A 11 32.54 10.60 8.85
C LEU A 11 33.19 11.95 9.27
N SER A 12 34.08 11.93 10.26
CA SER A 12 34.78 13.15 10.70
C SER A 12 35.64 13.77 9.60
N ARG A 13 36.26 12.94 8.75
CA ARG A 13 37.01 13.41 7.59
C ARG A 13 36.10 14.07 6.56
N LEU A 14 34.99 13.44 6.26
CA LEU A 14 33.99 13.96 5.31
C LEU A 14 33.43 15.30 5.79
N GLU A 15 33.03 15.39 7.05
CA GLU A 15 32.55 16.65 7.64
C GLU A 15 33.60 17.76 7.64
N ALA A 16 34.86 17.41 7.90
CA ALA A 16 35.98 18.37 7.81
C ALA A 16 36.22 18.83 6.37
N GLU A 17 36.12 17.96 5.38
CA GLU A 17 36.24 18.30 3.95
C GLU A 17 35.11 19.22 3.49
N LEU A 18 33.88 18.94 3.93
CA LEU A 18 32.70 19.72 3.59
C LEU A 18 32.59 21.03 4.39
N GLY A 19 33.30 21.17 5.49
CA GLY A 19 33.22 22.32 6.39
C GLY A 19 31.94 22.45 7.17
N VAL A 20 31.09 21.41 7.18
CA VAL A 20 29.81 21.37 7.88
C VAL A 20 29.58 20.01 8.52
N SER A 21 28.89 19.97 9.67
CA SER A 21 28.48 18.72 10.30
C SER A 21 27.26 18.15 9.61
N LEU A 22 27.32 16.86 9.27
CA LEU A 22 26.21 16.12 8.67
C LEU A 22 25.32 15.45 9.72
N PHE A 23 25.89 15.19 10.93
CA PHE A 23 25.18 14.56 12.03
C PHE A 23 25.27 15.40 13.30
N GLU A 24 24.23 15.38 14.11
CA GLU A 24 24.19 15.89 15.46
C GLU A 24 23.86 14.79 16.48
N ARG A 25 24.48 14.85 17.65
CA ARG A 25 24.21 13.92 18.76
C ARG A 25 23.24 14.56 19.73
N ARG A 26 22.05 13.94 19.89
CA ARG A 26 21.07 14.32 20.91
C ARG A 26 20.84 13.13 21.85
N ARG A 27 21.23 13.27 23.14
CA ARG A 27 20.92 12.32 24.23
C ARG A 27 20.87 10.84 23.82
N ASN A 28 21.96 10.30 23.29
CA ASN A 28 22.10 8.93 22.79
C ASN A 28 21.53 8.61 21.39
N GLU A 29 21.01 9.58 20.67
CA GLU A 29 20.60 9.42 19.27
C GLU A 29 21.49 10.23 18.34
N MET A 30 21.81 9.65 17.18
CA MET A 30 22.50 10.34 16.11
C MET A 30 21.46 10.70 15.04
N THR A 31 21.26 12.00 14.80
CA THR A 31 20.30 12.52 13.84
C THR A 31 20.98 13.33 12.75
N LEU A 32 20.42 13.36 11.54
CA LEU A 32 20.93 14.17 10.45
C LEU A 32 20.66 15.66 10.70
N THR A 33 21.68 16.50 10.48
CA THR A 33 21.53 17.94 10.35
C THR A 33 20.79 18.31 9.05
N PRO A 34 20.35 19.56 8.85
CA PRO A 34 19.84 20.00 7.55
C PRO A 34 20.87 19.78 6.40
N ALA A 35 22.16 20.01 6.65
CA ALA A 35 23.23 19.71 5.70
C ALA A 35 23.37 18.20 5.45
N GLY A 36 23.25 17.39 6.52
CA GLY A 36 23.24 15.94 6.43
C GLY A 36 22.11 15.40 5.56
N LYS A 37 20.89 15.92 5.76
CA LYS A 37 19.73 15.55 4.92
C LYS A 37 19.98 15.87 3.45
N LEU A 38 20.49 17.06 3.16
CA LEU A 38 20.83 17.46 1.78
C LEU A 38 21.89 16.54 1.18
N TYR A 39 22.94 16.22 1.95
CA TYR A 39 24.03 15.36 1.49
C TYR A 39 23.56 13.93 1.21
N VAL A 40 22.80 13.33 2.13
CA VAL A 40 22.25 11.98 1.97
C VAL A 40 21.33 11.92 0.76
N SER A 41 20.42 12.87 0.61
CA SER A 41 19.52 12.94 -0.56
C SER A 41 20.28 13.02 -1.88
N ALA A 42 21.35 13.83 -1.95
CA ALA A 42 22.18 13.90 -3.13
C ALA A 42 22.93 12.58 -3.43
N CYS A 43 23.46 11.92 -2.39
CA CYS A 43 24.08 10.61 -2.53
C CYS A 43 23.10 9.53 -3.03
N GLU A 44 21.87 9.53 -2.51
CA GLU A 44 20.81 8.62 -2.94
C GLU A 44 20.47 8.82 -4.42
N GLN A 45 20.35 10.07 -4.87
CA GLN A 45 20.15 10.39 -6.28
C GLN A 45 21.30 9.90 -7.17
N MET A 46 22.55 10.07 -6.74
CA MET A 46 23.72 9.56 -7.49
C MET A 46 23.71 8.02 -7.58
N LEU A 47 23.40 7.33 -6.48
CA LEU A 47 23.27 5.88 -6.46
C LEU A 47 22.12 5.39 -7.34
N GLN A 48 21.06 6.16 -7.40
CA GLN A 48 19.92 5.91 -8.26
C GLN A 48 20.30 6.02 -9.75
N GLN A 49 20.96 7.11 -10.14
CA GLN A 49 21.45 7.30 -11.51
C GLN A 49 22.42 6.17 -11.93
N LYS A 50 23.29 5.75 -11.01
CA LYS A 50 24.14 4.59 -11.25
C LYS A 50 23.34 3.33 -11.52
N ARG A 51 22.30 3.03 -10.74
CA ARG A 51 21.42 1.87 -10.97
C ARG A 51 20.75 1.93 -12.35
N GLU A 52 20.22 3.09 -12.71
CA GLU A 52 19.60 3.30 -14.03
C GLU A 52 20.55 3.00 -15.17
N LEU A 53 21.78 3.52 -15.07
CA LEU A 53 22.80 3.23 -16.07
C LEU A 53 23.08 1.73 -16.19
N TYR A 54 23.22 1.02 -15.06
CA TYR A 54 23.45 -0.42 -15.08
C TYR A 54 22.25 -1.20 -15.65
N ASN A 55 21.02 -0.78 -15.35
CA ASN A 55 19.82 -1.38 -15.94
C ASN A 55 19.78 -1.15 -17.47
N GLN A 56 20.11 0.08 -17.94
CA GLN A 56 20.20 0.37 -19.38
C GLN A 56 21.26 -0.49 -20.08
N LEU A 57 22.45 -0.63 -19.49
CA LEU A 57 23.50 -1.50 -20.03
C LEU A 57 23.09 -2.97 -20.05
N SER A 58 22.35 -3.42 -19.03
CA SER A 58 21.79 -4.78 -18.97
C SER A 58 20.78 -5.03 -20.09
N ASP A 59 19.90 -4.07 -20.35
CA ASP A 59 18.94 -4.16 -21.47
C ASP A 59 19.66 -4.28 -22.83
N MET A 60 20.73 -3.50 -23.04
CA MET A 60 21.53 -3.57 -24.26
C MET A 60 22.26 -4.91 -24.40
N GLY A 61 22.76 -5.46 -23.28
CA GLY A 61 23.51 -6.71 -23.24
C GLY A 61 22.66 -7.98 -23.16
N GLN A 62 21.33 -7.88 -23.09
CA GLN A 62 20.40 -8.99 -22.83
C GLN A 62 20.73 -9.79 -21.55
N ALA A 63 21.47 -9.20 -20.63
CA ALA A 63 22.01 -9.89 -19.46
C ALA A 63 20.93 -10.22 -18.41
N LYS A 64 19.71 -9.63 -18.52
CA LYS A 64 18.59 -9.79 -17.57
C LYS A 64 19.04 -9.65 -16.10
N THR A 65 19.96 -8.72 -15.86
CA THR A 65 20.48 -8.37 -14.53
C THR A 65 20.04 -6.97 -14.15
N GLY A 66 20.10 -6.62 -12.88
CA GLY A 66 19.76 -5.27 -12.44
C GLY A 66 19.02 -5.30 -11.08
N SER A 67 18.47 -4.15 -10.71
CA SER A 67 17.66 -4.06 -9.51
C SER A 67 16.71 -2.87 -9.58
N PHE A 68 15.53 -3.02 -8.98
CA PHE A 68 14.60 -1.93 -8.75
C PHE A 68 13.92 -2.09 -7.39
N SER A 69 13.34 -0.99 -6.89
CA SER A 69 12.70 -0.93 -5.58
C SER A 69 11.19 -0.74 -5.72
N VAL A 70 10.45 -1.52 -4.94
CA VAL A 70 8.97 -1.55 -4.98
C VAL A 70 8.41 -1.34 -3.59
N GLY A 71 7.55 -0.35 -3.43
CA GLY A 71 6.71 -0.19 -2.25
C GLY A 71 5.42 -0.98 -2.37
N ILE A 72 5.04 -1.68 -1.32
CA ILE A 72 3.76 -2.40 -1.24
C ILE A 72 3.08 -2.06 0.08
N THR A 73 1.74 -2.05 0.07
CA THR A 73 1.01 -1.91 1.33
C THR A 73 0.89 -3.25 2.05
N PRO A 74 0.87 -3.26 3.40
CA PRO A 74 0.62 -4.47 4.17
C PRO A 74 -0.64 -5.18 3.71
N GLN A 75 -0.65 -6.50 3.83
CA GLN A 75 -1.75 -7.40 3.49
C GLN A 75 -2.10 -7.40 2.00
N TRP A 76 -2.97 -6.51 1.52
CA TRP A 76 -3.44 -6.54 0.14
C TRP A 76 -2.28 -6.40 -0.87
N GLY A 77 -1.39 -5.42 -0.69
CA GLY A 77 -0.21 -5.25 -1.54
C GLY A 77 0.76 -6.42 -1.43
N ALA A 78 0.98 -6.94 -0.22
CA ALA A 78 1.85 -8.10 0.02
C ALA A 78 1.29 -9.37 -0.61
N VAL A 79 -0.02 -9.61 -0.51
CA VAL A 79 -0.70 -10.75 -1.17
C VAL A 79 -0.60 -10.62 -2.69
N ALA A 80 -0.93 -9.45 -3.25
CA ALA A 80 -0.83 -9.22 -4.69
C ALA A 80 0.61 -9.44 -5.21
N TYR A 81 1.61 -8.94 -4.50
CA TYR A 81 3.02 -9.16 -4.82
C TYR A 81 3.38 -10.65 -4.80
N SER A 82 2.93 -11.39 -3.79
CA SER A 82 3.24 -12.82 -3.66
C SER A 82 2.71 -13.66 -4.82
N HIS A 83 1.57 -13.28 -5.40
CA HIS A 83 1.01 -13.97 -6.56
C HIS A 83 1.82 -13.78 -7.85
N ILE A 84 2.55 -12.67 -7.99
CA ILE A 84 3.26 -12.38 -9.25
C ILE A 84 4.76 -12.67 -9.19
N ILE A 85 5.38 -12.67 -8.01
CA ILE A 85 6.83 -12.67 -7.89
C ILE A 85 7.48 -13.96 -8.38
N GLY A 86 6.82 -15.11 -8.20
CA GLY A 86 7.30 -16.39 -8.73
C GLY A 86 7.46 -16.34 -10.25
N LYS A 87 6.39 -15.91 -10.95
CA LYS A 87 6.40 -15.77 -12.41
C LYS A 87 7.41 -14.71 -12.89
N PHE A 88 7.63 -13.66 -12.11
CA PHE A 88 8.65 -12.68 -12.43
C PHE A 88 10.05 -13.31 -12.43
N TYR A 89 10.41 -14.05 -11.39
CA TYR A 89 11.74 -14.69 -11.29
C TYR A 89 11.97 -15.83 -12.28
N GLU A 90 10.93 -16.46 -12.81
CA GLU A 90 11.06 -17.39 -13.95
C GLU A 90 11.65 -16.69 -15.19
N SER A 91 11.28 -15.44 -15.43
CA SER A 91 11.70 -14.66 -16.59
C SER A 91 12.98 -13.82 -16.32
N TYR A 92 13.17 -13.37 -15.08
CA TYR A 92 14.25 -12.46 -14.64
C TYR A 92 14.94 -12.96 -13.35
N PRO A 93 15.58 -14.15 -13.37
CA PRO A 93 16.14 -14.77 -12.16
C PRO A 93 17.29 -13.98 -11.52
N ASN A 94 17.97 -13.12 -12.29
CA ASN A 94 19.14 -12.34 -11.84
C ASN A 94 18.80 -10.86 -11.56
N VAL A 95 17.52 -10.48 -11.60
CA VAL A 95 17.08 -9.13 -11.24
C VAL A 95 16.68 -9.13 -9.77
N THR A 96 17.21 -8.18 -9.00
CA THR A 96 16.87 -8.03 -7.58
C THR A 96 15.69 -7.07 -7.41
N VAL A 97 14.58 -7.54 -6.88
CA VAL A 97 13.44 -6.70 -6.47
C VAL A 97 13.59 -6.39 -4.98
N LYS A 98 13.80 -5.10 -4.65
CA LYS A 98 13.86 -4.63 -3.26
C LYS A 98 12.47 -4.19 -2.83
N VAL A 99 11.89 -4.88 -1.86
CA VAL A 99 10.54 -4.60 -1.39
C VAL A 99 10.58 -3.80 -0.09
N THR A 100 9.77 -2.74 -0.03
CA THR A 100 9.50 -1.96 1.18
C THR A 100 8.01 -2.05 1.49
N GLU A 101 7.67 -2.57 2.66
CA GLU A 101 6.29 -2.69 3.12
C GLU A 101 5.95 -1.55 4.08
N GLU A 102 5.02 -0.67 3.67
CA GLU A 102 4.58 0.49 4.43
C GLU A 102 3.15 0.91 4.04
N THR A 103 2.51 1.75 4.83
CA THR A 103 1.23 2.37 4.44
C THR A 103 1.40 3.34 3.28
N ALA A 104 0.29 3.69 2.59
CA ALA A 104 0.34 4.49 1.36
C ALA A 104 1.08 5.84 1.53
N SER A 105 0.88 6.55 2.65
CA SER A 105 1.47 7.89 2.83
C SER A 105 3.01 7.89 2.96
N PRO A 106 3.65 6.99 3.73
CA PRO A 106 5.11 6.81 3.67
C PRO A 106 5.61 6.39 2.30
N LEU A 107 4.94 5.45 1.61
CA LEU A 107 5.36 5.02 0.27
C LEU A 107 5.35 6.16 -0.75
N ILE A 108 4.33 7.04 -0.69
CA ILE A 108 4.28 8.23 -1.54
C ILE A 108 5.47 9.15 -1.28
N ARG A 109 5.87 9.34 -0.02
CA ARG A 109 7.05 10.15 0.33
C ARG A 109 8.33 9.53 -0.21
N LEU A 110 8.52 8.21 -0.01
CA LEU A 110 9.70 7.51 -0.53
C LEU A 110 9.82 7.58 -2.06
N LEU A 111 8.68 7.58 -2.79
CA LEU A 111 8.66 7.83 -4.24
C LEU A 111 9.06 9.28 -4.58
N GLN A 112 8.56 10.26 -3.82
CA GLN A 112 8.89 11.68 -4.02
C GLN A 112 10.36 11.98 -3.74
N ASP A 113 10.91 11.34 -2.72
CA ASP A 113 12.31 11.47 -2.31
C ASP A 113 13.27 10.66 -3.22
N GLY A 114 12.71 9.79 -4.10
CA GLY A 114 13.49 8.96 -5.04
C GLY A 114 14.08 7.71 -4.41
N GLU A 115 13.66 7.35 -3.19
CA GLU A 115 14.11 6.14 -2.49
C GLU A 115 13.43 4.87 -3.03
N LEU A 116 12.24 5.00 -3.61
CA LEU A 116 11.54 3.94 -4.33
C LEU A 116 11.39 4.27 -5.81
N ASP A 117 11.42 3.24 -6.65
CA ASP A 117 11.19 3.37 -8.09
C ASP A 117 9.69 3.35 -8.41
N MET A 118 8.94 2.48 -7.76
CA MET A 118 7.49 2.34 -7.90
C MET A 118 6.84 1.89 -6.61
N ALA A 119 5.52 2.09 -6.49
CA ALA A 119 4.74 1.55 -5.38
C ALA A 119 3.32 1.19 -5.80
N ILE A 120 2.82 0.08 -5.26
CA ILE A 120 1.44 -0.36 -5.43
C ILE A 120 0.67 0.14 -4.19
N ILE A 121 -0.19 1.12 -4.40
CA ILE A 121 -0.88 1.83 -3.32
C ILE A 121 -2.37 1.98 -3.58
N PRO A 122 -3.20 1.85 -2.54
CA PRO A 122 -4.61 2.21 -2.62
C PRO A 122 -4.80 3.73 -2.48
N LEU A 123 -5.76 4.27 -3.23
CA LEU A 123 -6.16 5.66 -3.19
C LEU A 123 -7.67 5.79 -2.95
N THR A 124 -8.09 6.90 -2.34
CA THR A 124 -9.50 7.31 -2.33
C THR A 124 -9.83 8.07 -3.62
N GLY A 125 -11.09 8.02 -4.08
CA GLY A 125 -11.49 8.65 -5.34
C GLY A 125 -11.20 10.15 -5.46
N ASN A 126 -11.04 10.85 -4.33
CA ASN A 126 -10.74 12.28 -4.28
C ASN A 126 -9.24 12.57 -4.07
N SER A 127 -8.38 11.54 -4.12
CA SER A 127 -6.95 11.72 -3.91
C SER A 127 -6.28 12.23 -5.18
N THR A 128 -5.65 13.39 -5.11
CA THR A 128 -4.68 13.83 -6.12
C THR A 128 -3.30 13.28 -5.74
N LEU A 129 -2.74 12.49 -6.63
CA LEU A 129 -1.38 11.98 -6.44
C LEU A 129 -0.41 12.88 -7.22
N PRO A 130 0.58 13.53 -6.56
CA PRO A 130 1.57 14.38 -7.24
C PRO A 130 2.69 13.55 -7.91
N LEU A 131 2.32 12.39 -8.46
CA LEU A 131 3.22 11.41 -9.07
C LEU A 131 2.54 10.82 -10.31
N GLU A 132 3.34 10.37 -11.26
CA GLU A 132 2.84 9.56 -12.36
C GLU A 132 2.30 8.24 -11.81
N SER A 133 1.12 7.83 -12.28
CA SER A 133 0.50 6.60 -11.82
C SER A 133 -0.35 5.96 -12.89
N MET A 134 -0.51 4.65 -12.78
CA MET A 134 -1.37 3.82 -13.63
C MET A 134 -2.41 3.15 -12.75
N LEU A 135 -3.67 3.23 -13.16
CA LEU A 135 -4.75 2.50 -12.48
C LEU A 135 -4.59 1.00 -12.76
N LEU A 136 -4.57 0.21 -11.70
CA LEU A 136 -4.57 -1.25 -11.75
C LEU A 136 -5.98 -1.80 -11.58
N GLN A 137 -6.71 -1.29 -10.58
CA GLN A 137 -8.06 -1.75 -10.24
C GLN A 137 -8.88 -0.63 -9.62
N ALA A 138 -10.18 -0.61 -9.94
CA ALA A 138 -11.19 0.10 -9.17
C ALA A 138 -12.10 -0.96 -8.52
N GLU A 139 -12.31 -0.85 -7.22
CA GLU A 139 -13.01 -1.86 -6.44
C GLU A 139 -13.92 -1.21 -5.41
N GLU A 140 -15.05 -1.84 -5.14
CA GLU A 140 -15.97 -1.43 -4.09
C GLU A 140 -15.54 -2.00 -2.73
N LEU A 141 -15.69 -1.20 -1.66
CA LEU A 141 -15.70 -1.69 -0.30
C LEU A 141 -17.13 -2.05 0.09
N ILE A 142 -17.35 -3.29 0.46
CA ILE A 142 -18.63 -3.80 0.93
C ILE A 142 -18.59 -4.02 2.43
N LEU A 143 -19.77 -4.08 3.04
CA LEU A 143 -19.92 -4.43 4.44
C LEU A 143 -20.00 -5.94 4.61
N ALA A 144 -19.24 -6.46 5.56
CA ALA A 144 -19.38 -7.80 6.10
C ALA A 144 -20.11 -7.67 7.44
N ILE A 145 -21.37 -8.09 7.48
CA ILE A 145 -22.30 -7.91 8.60
C ILE A 145 -22.51 -9.26 9.28
N PRO A 146 -22.36 -9.40 10.61
CA PRO A 146 -22.74 -10.61 11.32
C PRO A 146 -24.19 -11.01 11.01
N LYS A 147 -24.42 -12.27 10.71
CA LYS A 147 -25.78 -12.74 10.37
C LYS A 147 -26.78 -12.47 11.48
N SER A 148 -26.35 -12.50 12.75
CA SER A 148 -27.17 -12.13 13.90
C SER A 148 -27.61 -10.67 13.89
N HIS A 149 -26.75 -9.75 13.38
CA HIS A 149 -27.05 -8.32 13.28
C HIS A 149 -27.87 -8.01 12.02
N ALA A 150 -27.60 -8.71 10.92
CA ALA A 150 -28.28 -8.51 9.64
C ALA A 150 -29.80 -8.66 9.74
N GLN A 151 -30.30 -9.47 10.69
CA GLN A 151 -31.76 -9.65 10.94
C GLN A 151 -32.46 -8.41 11.48
N ALA A 152 -31.71 -7.52 12.15
CA ALA A 152 -32.25 -6.27 12.72
C ALA A 152 -32.06 -5.08 11.80
N LEU A 153 -31.25 -5.21 10.72
CA LEU A 153 -30.92 -4.14 9.79
C LEU A 153 -31.86 -4.15 8.58
N PRO A 154 -32.26 -2.98 8.04
CA PRO A 154 -33.16 -2.84 6.91
C PRO A 154 -32.44 -3.10 5.58
N LEU A 155 -31.97 -4.32 5.36
CA LEU A 155 -31.30 -4.74 4.13
C LEU A 155 -32.26 -4.73 2.94
N GLN A 156 -31.86 -4.11 1.86
CA GLN A 156 -32.59 -4.07 0.60
C GLN A 156 -32.07 -5.16 -0.34
N ASN A 157 -32.82 -6.21 -0.56
CA ASN A 157 -32.44 -7.31 -1.43
C ASN A 157 -32.43 -6.87 -2.90
N ALA A 158 -31.42 -7.32 -3.64
CA ALA A 158 -31.30 -7.17 -5.08
C ALA A 158 -31.14 -8.57 -5.73
N GLU A 159 -31.81 -8.81 -6.84
CA GLU A 159 -31.66 -10.08 -7.56
C GLU A 159 -30.23 -10.19 -8.12
N GLY A 160 -29.57 -11.32 -7.85
CA GLY A 160 -28.26 -11.68 -8.41
C GLY A 160 -27.07 -10.89 -7.84
N SER A 161 -27.27 -10.14 -6.74
CA SER A 161 -26.23 -9.36 -6.06
C SER A 161 -26.35 -9.44 -4.55
N PHE A 162 -25.35 -8.95 -3.82
CA PHE A 162 -25.47 -8.73 -2.39
C PHE A 162 -26.59 -7.70 -2.12
N PRO A 163 -27.31 -7.81 -0.99
CA PRO A 163 -28.23 -6.76 -0.56
C PRO A 163 -27.49 -5.44 -0.35
N SER A 164 -28.24 -4.36 -0.29
CA SER A 164 -27.69 -3.04 0.01
C SER A 164 -28.26 -2.49 1.33
N ILE A 165 -27.50 -1.59 1.96
CA ILE A 165 -27.87 -0.92 3.20
C ILE A 165 -27.50 0.56 3.14
N SER A 166 -28.39 1.42 3.64
CA SER A 166 -28.04 2.82 3.83
C SER A 166 -27.03 2.97 4.96
N MET A 167 -25.99 3.76 4.74
CA MET A 167 -25.04 4.13 5.80
C MET A 167 -25.75 4.77 7.01
N ALA A 168 -26.90 5.42 6.80
CA ALA A 168 -27.69 6.02 7.87
C ALA A 168 -28.23 4.99 8.88
N ASP A 169 -28.46 3.77 8.43
CA ASP A 169 -29.01 2.68 9.24
C ASP A 169 -27.93 1.98 10.10
N LEU A 170 -26.64 2.33 9.90
CA LEU A 170 -25.52 1.77 10.67
C LEU A 170 -25.17 2.59 11.92
N LYS A 171 -26.00 3.56 12.33
CA LYS A 171 -25.70 4.46 13.44
C LYS A 171 -25.43 3.73 14.76
N GLU A 172 -26.24 2.73 15.07
CA GLU A 172 -26.14 1.93 16.32
C GLU A 172 -25.38 0.61 16.10
N GLU A 173 -25.04 0.28 14.86
CA GLU A 173 -24.32 -0.95 14.53
C GLU A 173 -22.89 -0.92 15.09
N PRO A 174 -22.48 -1.96 15.85
CA PRO A 174 -21.10 -2.09 16.26
C PRO A 174 -20.18 -2.24 15.05
N MET A 175 -19.15 -1.42 14.95
CA MET A 175 -18.26 -1.38 13.81
C MET A 175 -16.83 -1.76 14.19
N ILE A 176 -16.23 -2.63 13.38
CA ILE A 176 -14.81 -2.95 13.43
C ILE A 176 -14.14 -2.14 12.33
N PHE A 177 -13.33 -1.17 12.71
CA PHE A 177 -12.67 -0.26 11.79
C PHE A 177 -11.21 -0.65 11.51
N SER A 178 -10.70 -0.17 10.39
CA SER A 178 -9.27 -0.19 10.11
C SER A 178 -8.53 0.77 11.06
N GLN A 179 -7.25 0.47 11.36
CA GLN A 179 -6.43 1.38 12.17
C GLN A 179 -6.16 2.71 11.44
N ASN A 180 -5.83 3.73 12.22
CA ASN A 180 -5.51 5.05 11.71
C ASN A 180 -4.37 5.00 10.65
N LEU A 181 -4.37 5.98 9.74
CA LEU A 181 -3.41 6.16 8.64
C LEU A 181 -3.55 5.21 7.45
N THR A 182 -4.50 4.27 7.47
CA THR A 182 -4.80 3.43 6.29
C THR A 182 -5.76 4.14 5.33
N THR A 183 -5.73 3.75 4.06
CA THR A 183 -6.67 4.28 3.05
C THR A 183 -8.10 3.85 3.36
N ILE A 184 -8.31 2.61 3.83
CA ILE A 184 -9.64 2.13 4.20
C ILE A 184 -10.19 2.93 5.37
N ARG A 185 -9.40 3.21 6.43
CA ARG A 185 -9.84 4.07 7.53
C ARG A 185 -10.28 5.46 7.06
N LYS A 186 -9.57 6.04 6.09
CA LYS A 186 -9.99 7.32 5.51
C LYS A 186 -11.35 7.22 4.83
N LEU A 187 -11.60 6.14 4.08
CA LEU A 187 -12.88 5.88 3.43
C LEU A 187 -14.00 5.63 4.45
N GLU A 188 -13.76 4.80 5.47
CA GLU A 188 -14.69 4.57 6.57
C GLU A 188 -15.11 5.90 7.22
N ASN A 189 -14.15 6.73 7.61
CA ASN A 189 -14.42 8.04 8.20
C ASN A 189 -15.19 8.96 7.25
N GLN A 190 -14.84 9.00 5.96
CA GLN A 190 -15.53 9.82 4.96
C GLN A 190 -16.98 9.39 4.77
N CYS A 191 -17.27 8.10 4.74
CA CYS A 191 -18.63 7.57 4.58
C CYS A 191 -19.53 7.95 5.74
N PHE A 192 -19.08 7.73 6.97
CA PHE A 192 -19.84 8.10 8.14
C PHE A 192 -20.02 9.62 8.28
N ALA A 193 -18.96 10.40 7.99
CA ALA A 193 -19.02 11.86 8.01
C ALA A 193 -19.99 12.43 6.95
N ALA A 194 -20.02 11.85 5.75
CA ALA A 194 -20.95 12.26 4.68
C ALA A 194 -22.43 12.08 5.09
N CYS A 195 -22.70 11.06 5.88
CA CYS A 195 -24.02 10.81 6.45
C CYS A 195 -24.28 11.54 7.77
N ARG A 196 -23.30 12.30 8.29
CA ARG A 196 -23.35 13.00 9.59
C ARG A 196 -23.61 12.05 10.76
N ILE A 197 -23.01 10.86 10.72
CA ILE A 197 -23.15 9.82 11.74
C ILE A 197 -21.79 9.64 12.43
N THR A 198 -21.84 9.50 13.75
CA THR A 198 -20.70 9.03 14.53
C THR A 198 -20.79 7.51 14.63
N PRO A 199 -19.82 6.74 14.09
CA PRO A 199 -19.85 5.29 14.16
C PRO A 199 -19.64 4.78 15.60
N ASN A 200 -20.29 3.67 15.93
CA ASN A 200 -20.06 2.93 17.17
C ASN A 200 -18.85 1.99 16.98
N ILE A 201 -17.62 2.50 17.15
CA ILE A 201 -16.40 1.71 16.94
C ILE A 201 -16.11 0.85 18.15
N VAL A 202 -16.21 -0.48 18.01
CA VAL A 202 -15.94 -1.46 19.07
C VAL A 202 -14.56 -2.09 18.99
N ALA A 203 -13.91 -2.05 17.82
CA ALA A 203 -12.55 -2.55 17.63
C ALA A 203 -11.86 -1.84 16.45
N GLU A 204 -10.54 -1.84 16.48
CA GLU A 204 -9.70 -1.33 15.39
C GLU A 204 -8.61 -2.35 15.04
N ILE A 205 -8.59 -2.81 13.77
CA ILE A 205 -7.63 -3.79 13.29
C ILE A 205 -7.34 -3.60 11.80
N ASN A 206 -6.09 -3.79 11.36
CA ASN A 206 -5.74 -3.67 9.93
C ASN A 206 -5.93 -4.96 9.12
N SER A 207 -6.08 -6.10 9.79
CA SER A 207 -6.16 -7.39 9.13
C SER A 207 -7.58 -7.70 8.67
N HIS A 208 -7.86 -7.67 7.35
CA HIS A 208 -9.17 -8.06 6.81
C HIS A 208 -9.57 -9.49 7.18
N PRO A 209 -8.69 -10.50 7.10
CA PRO A 209 -9.03 -11.84 7.59
C PRO A 209 -9.43 -11.83 9.07
N ALA A 210 -8.72 -11.06 9.90
CA ALA A 210 -9.05 -10.98 11.32
C ALA A 210 -10.36 -10.21 11.57
N SER A 211 -10.63 -9.11 10.86
CA SER A 211 -11.90 -8.37 10.98
C SER A 211 -13.10 -9.22 10.53
N LEU A 212 -12.94 -10.05 9.50
CA LEU A 212 -13.95 -11.02 9.06
C LEU A 212 -14.23 -12.07 10.13
N VAL A 213 -13.18 -12.66 10.74
CA VAL A 213 -13.35 -13.61 11.84
C VAL A 213 -14.08 -12.96 13.04
N MET A 214 -13.76 -11.70 13.37
CA MET A 214 -14.46 -10.96 14.43
C MET A 214 -15.93 -10.72 14.06
N ALA A 215 -16.23 -10.39 12.80
CA ALA A 215 -17.59 -10.27 12.31
C ALA A 215 -18.34 -11.60 12.38
N GLU A 216 -17.72 -12.73 12.02
CA GLU A 216 -18.30 -14.06 12.18
C GLU A 216 -18.64 -14.42 13.63
N GLN A 217 -17.89 -13.87 14.57
CA GLN A 217 -18.14 -14.03 16.01
C GLN A 217 -19.21 -13.08 16.55
N GLY A 218 -19.78 -12.21 15.72
CA GLY A 218 -20.84 -11.27 16.12
C GLY A 218 -20.33 -10.03 16.87
N ILE A 219 -19.04 -9.69 16.76
CA ILE A 219 -18.47 -8.53 17.47
C ILE A 219 -18.92 -7.22 16.83
N GLY A 220 -19.08 -7.19 15.50
CA GLY A 220 -19.51 -6.01 14.76
C GLY A 220 -19.32 -6.16 13.27
N SER A 221 -19.85 -5.22 12.52
CA SER A 221 -19.71 -5.15 11.06
C SER A 221 -18.39 -4.50 10.67
N THR A 222 -17.84 -4.85 9.50
CA THR A 222 -16.57 -4.30 8.98
C THR A 222 -16.65 -4.04 7.49
N PHE A 223 -15.88 -3.06 7.00
CA PHE A 223 -15.66 -2.86 5.58
C PHE A 223 -14.54 -3.77 5.07
N VAL A 224 -14.79 -4.41 3.95
CA VAL A 224 -13.78 -5.22 3.25
C VAL A 224 -13.85 -4.95 1.74
N PRO A 225 -12.73 -5.10 1.01
CA PRO A 225 -12.77 -5.12 -0.45
C PRO A 225 -13.72 -6.22 -0.96
N LEU A 226 -14.44 -5.94 -2.03
CA LEU A 226 -15.36 -6.91 -2.65
C LEU A 226 -14.64 -8.23 -2.99
N SER A 227 -13.39 -8.15 -3.43
CA SER A 227 -12.53 -9.32 -3.70
C SER A 227 -12.21 -10.16 -2.46
N CYS A 228 -12.41 -9.62 -1.26
CA CYS A 228 -12.24 -10.34 0.01
C CYS A 228 -13.52 -11.04 0.49
N ALA A 229 -14.64 -10.89 -0.24
CA ALA A 229 -15.88 -11.58 0.10
C ALA A 229 -15.72 -13.09 -0.11
N THR A 230 -15.96 -13.86 0.93
CA THR A 230 -15.91 -15.33 0.91
C THR A 230 -17.25 -15.91 1.26
N THR A 231 -17.54 -17.13 0.83
CA THR A 231 -18.77 -17.82 1.26
C THR A 231 -18.70 -18.09 2.75
N SER A 232 -19.66 -17.54 3.51
CA SER A 232 -19.78 -17.74 4.96
C SER A 232 -21.24 -17.88 5.34
N ASP A 233 -21.54 -18.85 6.21
CA ASP A 233 -22.88 -19.01 6.79
C ASP A 233 -23.14 -18.04 7.95
N ARG A 234 -22.12 -17.29 8.38
CA ARG A 234 -22.16 -16.40 9.55
C ARG A 234 -22.12 -14.92 9.19
N ILE A 235 -21.83 -14.57 7.94
CA ILE A 235 -21.75 -13.20 7.44
C ILE A 235 -22.78 -12.99 6.34
N VAL A 236 -23.38 -11.82 6.33
CA VAL A 236 -24.14 -11.26 5.21
C VAL A 236 -23.30 -10.12 4.63
N TYR A 237 -22.90 -10.23 3.37
CA TYR A 237 -22.27 -9.12 2.67
C TYR A 237 -23.34 -8.19 2.12
N ALA A 238 -23.07 -6.87 2.20
CA ALA A 238 -24.00 -5.86 1.70
C ALA A 238 -23.25 -4.69 1.05
N HIS A 239 -23.84 -4.14 -0.02
CA HIS A 239 -23.38 -2.90 -0.62
C HIS A 239 -23.77 -1.71 0.26
N ALA A 240 -22.86 -0.78 0.51
CA ALA A 240 -23.17 0.46 1.22
C ALA A 240 -23.83 1.48 0.27
N ILE A 241 -24.80 2.23 0.78
CA ILE A 241 -25.41 3.36 0.06
C ILE A 241 -25.13 4.65 0.85
N PRO A 242 -24.36 5.61 0.27
CA PRO A 242 -23.69 5.58 -1.03
C PRO A 242 -22.56 4.56 -1.13
N ALA A 243 -22.31 4.05 -2.32
CA ALA A 243 -21.25 3.08 -2.57
C ALA A 243 -19.86 3.66 -2.23
N VAL A 244 -19.02 2.84 -1.65
CA VAL A 244 -17.66 3.20 -1.22
C VAL A 244 -16.67 2.56 -2.17
N GLN A 245 -15.93 3.36 -2.91
CA GLN A 245 -14.95 2.86 -3.85
C GLN A 245 -13.53 3.27 -3.47
N TRP A 246 -12.60 2.36 -3.70
CA TRP A 246 -11.19 2.62 -3.65
C TRP A 246 -10.53 2.26 -4.98
N TYR A 247 -9.34 2.80 -5.19
CA TYR A 247 -8.59 2.61 -6.42
C TYR A 247 -7.21 2.11 -6.07
N VAL A 248 -6.76 1.05 -6.73
CA VAL A 248 -5.39 0.59 -6.60
C VAL A 248 -4.62 1.07 -7.82
N VAL A 249 -3.52 1.76 -7.55
CA VAL A 249 -2.64 2.27 -8.59
C VAL A 249 -1.22 1.76 -8.37
N ILE A 250 -0.47 1.65 -9.47
CA ILE A 250 0.97 1.64 -9.41
C ILE A 250 1.46 3.05 -9.69
N ALA A 251 2.16 3.64 -8.73
CA ALA A 251 2.72 4.97 -8.81
C ALA A 251 4.23 4.87 -9.02
N PHE A 252 4.79 5.86 -9.72
CA PHE A 252 6.20 5.91 -10.10
C PHE A 252 6.84 7.17 -9.55
N ARG A 253 8.13 7.09 -9.18
CA ARG A 253 8.90 8.29 -8.88
C ARG A 253 9.01 9.20 -10.11
N LYS A 254 9.21 10.49 -9.90
CA LYS A 254 9.36 11.45 -10.98
C LYS A 254 10.53 11.09 -11.92
N GLY A 255 10.26 11.08 -13.21
CA GLY A 255 11.26 10.79 -14.24
C GLY A 255 11.72 9.34 -14.30
N PHE A 256 10.96 8.40 -13.71
CA PHE A 256 11.26 6.98 -13.79
C PHE A 256 11.06 6.45 -15.21
N VAL A 257 12.13 5.88 -15.77
CA VAL A 257 12.07 5.20 -17.06
C VAL A 257 12.09 3.69 -16.83
N MET A 258 10.97 3.04 -17.16
CA MET A 258 10.87 1.59 -17.03
C MET A 258 11.70 0.85 -18.05
N HIS A 259 12.57 -0.04 -17.59
CA HIS A 259 13.29 -1.02 -18.38
C HIS A 259 12.44 -2.26 -18.65
N GLN A 260 12.99 -3.25 -19.35
CA GLN A 260 12.22 -4.45 -19.74
C GLN A 260 11.75 -5.24 -18.52
N SER A 261 12.58 -5.37 -17.49
CA SER A 261 12.22 -6.08 -16.26
C SER A 261 11.08 -5.41 -15.51
N GLU A 262 11.10 -4.07 -15.36
CA GLU A 262 10.05 -3.32 -14.69
C GLU A 262 8.76 -3.32 -15.50
N LYS A 263 8.84 -3.20 -16.84
CA LYS A 263 7.67 -3.32 -17.73
C LYS A 263 7.00 -4.68 -17.58
N TYR A 264 7.80 -5.75 -17.53
CA TYR A 264 7.29 -7.08 -17.30
C TYR A 264 6.66 -7.22 -15.91
N PHE A 265 7.33 -6.72 -14.88
CA PHE A 265 6.78 -6.70 -13.51
C PHE A 265 5.43 -5.98 -13.43
N VAL A 266 5.33 -4.78 -14.01
CA VAL A 266 4.07 -4.03 -14.10
C VAL A 266 3.00 -4.80 -14.87
N SER A 267 3.37 -5.46 -15.98
CA SER A 267 2.43 -6.24 -16.78
C SER A 267 1.84 -7.43 -16.02
N LEU A 268 2.59 -8.02 -15.10
CA LEU A 268 2.08 -9.09 -14.24
C LEU A 268 1.00 -8.59 -13.28
N PHE A 269 1.17 -7.39 -12.71
CA PHE A 269 0.09 -6.76 -11.93
C PHE A 269 -1.13 -6.44 -12.79
N GLN A 270 -0.94 -5.92 -14.00
CA GLN A 270 -2.05 -5.67 -14.92
C GLN A 270 -2.82 -6.96 -15.27
N GLN A 271 -2.10 -8.07 -15.48
CA GLN A 271 -2.72 -9.37 -15.72
C GLN A 271 -3.48 -9.88 -14.48
N LEU A 272 -2.92 -9.70 -13.30
CA LEU A 272 -3.54 -10.09 -12.04
C LEU A 272 -4.86 -9.34 -11.80
N PHE A 273 -4.90 -8.05 -12.11
CA PHE A 273 -6.07 -7.18 -11.88
C PHE A 273 -6.99 -7.04 -13.09
N GLY A 274 -6.60 -7.50 -14.27
CA GLY A 274 -7.45 -7.55 -15.48
C GLY A 274 -8.58 -8.58 -15.43
N GLY A 275 -8.60 -9.42 -14.39
CA GLY A 275 -9.67 -10.36 -14.06
C GLY A 275 -10.12 -10.20 -12.60
N PRO A 276 -11.13 -10.95 -12.13
CA PRO A 276 -11.51 -10.95 -10.72
C PRO A 276 -10.34 -11.45 -9.87
N PHE A 277 -9.75 -10.57 -9.11
CA PHE A 277 -8.69 -10.88 -8.17
C PHE A 277 -9.30 -11.28 -6.82
N HIS A 278 -9.02 -12.50 -6.37
CA HIS A 278 -9.41 -13.00 -5.06
C HIS A 278 -8.12 -13.17 -4.21
N PRO A 279 -7.86 -12.29 -3.22
CA PRO A 279 -6.62 -12.33 -2.43
C PRO A 279 -6.46 -13.56 -1.54
N GLN A 280 -7.47 -14.45 -1.50
CA GLN A 280 -7.47 -15.69 -0.69
C GLN A 280 -7.43 -16.97 -1.54
N ALA A 281 -7.21 -16.86 -2.87
CA ALA A 281 -7.08 -18.02 -3.74
C ALA A 281 -5.66 -18.60 -3.74
#